data_3e75199308663fe681f081bc14c8c3a6
#
_entry.id   3e75199308663fe681f081bc14c8c3a6
#
_cell.length_a   1.000
_cell.length_b   1.000
_cell.length_c   1.000
_cell.angle_alpha   90.00
_cell.angle_beta   90.00
_cell.angle_gamma   90.00
#
_symmetry.space_group_name_H-M   'P 1'
#
loop_
_entity.id
_entity.type
_entity.pdbx_description
1 polymer ?
#
loop_
_entity_poly.entity_id
_entity_poly.type
_entity_poly.pdbx_seq_one_letter_code
_entity_poly.pdbx_strand_id
1 'polypeptide(L)'
;CGTREMVDAVAAQDFVSYHFGGLRGIGRAMKVDRHGIAAVVAAMDAWFTMDHETRIAGYEARIAMIQDAFSGVPGVRVERLETHHYVPQMVHVVLDTAAVGKNADQVRAEMDSGSPRIWVGATGEDVVTLSVHTLNEGELEVLIPRLRDAVA
;
A
#
# COMPACT_ATOMS: atom_id res chain seq x y z
N CYS A 1 13.39 1.61 -16.39
CA CYS A 1 13.48 0.32 -17.09
C CYS A 1 12.38 0.23 -18.14
N GLY A 2 12.69 -0.39 -19.29
CA GLY A 2 11.75 -0.55 -20.38
C GLY A 2 12.37 -1.36 -21.51
N THR A 3 11.62 -1.53 -22.61
CA THR A 3 12.20 -2.14 -23.81
C THR A 3 13.30 -1.26 -24.36
N ARG A 4 14.23 -1.86 -25.12
CA ARG A 4 15.33 -1.12 -25.77
C ARG A 4 14.78 0.07 -26.60
N GLU A 5 13.72 -0.15 -27.37
CA GLU A 5 13.09 0.87 -28.18
C GLU A 5 12.60 2.07 -27.36
N MET A 6 11.95 1.82 -26.21
CA MET A 6 11.52 2.88 -25.29
C MET A 6 12.70 3.64 -24.68
N VAL A 7 13.74 2.92 -24.26
CA VAL A 7 14.95 3.52 -23.68
C VAL A 7 15.66 4.39 -24.71
N ASP A 8 15.80 3.91 -25.94
CA ASP A 8 16.43 4.65 -27.04
C ASP A 8 15.61 5.89 -27.42
N ALA A 9 14.26 5.78 -27.43
CA ALA A 9 13.37 6.92 -27.67
C ALA A 9 13.49 8.00 -26.58
N VAL A 10 13.59 7.61 -25.31
CA VAL A 10 13.82 8.54 -24.20
C VAL A 10 15.22 9.18 -24.31
N ALA A 11 16.24 8.39 -24.61
CA ALA A 11 17.60 8.90 -24.80
C ALA A 11 17.70 9.90 -25.95
N ALA A 12 16.92 9.73 -27.02
CA ALA A 12 16.85 10.69 -28.13
C ALA A 12 16.23 12.03 -27.72
N GLN A 13 15.49 12.10 -26.62
CA GLN A 13 14.92 13.32 -26.04
C GLN A 13 15.82 13.95 -24.97
N ASP A 14 16.97 13.36 -24.68
CA ASP A 14 17.91 13.85 -23.68
C ASP A 14 18.44 15.23 -24.03
N PHE A 15 18.76 16.03 -22.99
CA PHE A 15 19.30 17.38 -23.14
C PHE A 15 20.63 17.42 -23.92
N VAL A 16 21.45 16.39 -23.75
CA VAL A 16 22.74 16.29 -24.47
C VAL A 16 22.50 16.08 -25.97
N SER A 17 21.53 15.21 -26.32
CA SER A 17 21.12 15.01 -27.71
C SER A 17 20.51 16.28 -28.32
N TYR A 18 19.76 17.06 -27.55
CA TYR A 18 19.23 18.34 -27.94
C TYR A 18 20.39 19.33 -28.34
N HIS A 19 21.47 19.28 -27.57
CA HIS A 19 22.58 20.23 -27.78
C HIS A 19 23.44 19.85 -28.99
N PHE A 20 23.64 18.57 -29.25
CA PHE A 20 24.52 18.08 -30.30
C PHE A 20 23.79 17.48 -31.51
N GLY A 21 22.56 17.05 -31.37
CA GLY A 21 21.83 16.34 -32.41
C GLY A 21 20.82 17.16 -33.21
N GLY A 22 20.65 18.44 -32.91
CA GLY A 22 19.70 19.31 -33.59
C GLY A 22 18.20 18.97 -33.33
N LEU A 23 17.93 17.97 -32.52
CA LEU A 23 16.57 17.59 -32.11
C LEU A 23 16.07 18.54 -31.01
N ARG A 24 14.90 19.14 -31.24
CA ARG A 24 14.21 19.96 -30.24
C ARG A 24 13.26 19.13 -29.43
N GLY A 25 13.80 18.23 -28.61
CA GLY A 25 13.00 17.37 -27.73
C GLY A 25 12.47 18.09 -26.49
N ILE A 26 11.50 17.47 -25.83
CA ILE A 26 10.91 17.95 -24.58
C ILE A 26 11.79 17.68 -23.35
N GLY A 27 12.86 16.88 -23.49
CA GLY A 27 13.71 16.41 -22.39
C GLY A 27 14.35 17.53 -21.55
N ARG A 28 14.50 18.74 -22.13
CA ARG A 28 15.04 19.88 -21.36
C ARG A 28 14.19 20.27 -20.15
N ALA A 29 12.87 20.17 -20.26
CA ALA A 29 11.95 20.45 -19.16
C ALA A 29 11.88 19.31 -18.15
N MET A 30 12.33 18.12 -18.53
CA MET A 30 12.25 16.87 -17.74
C MET A 30 13.62 16.48 -17.16
N LYS A 31 14.48 17.44 -16.87
CA LYS A 31 15.78 17.17 -16.27
C LYS A 31 15.63 16.51 -14.92
N VAL A 32 16.37 15.42 -14.73
CA VAL A 32 16.52 14.73 -13.45
C VAL A 32 17.84 15.16 -12.82
N ASP A 33 17.82 15.48 -11.53
CA ASP A 33 19.03 15.82 -10.80
C ASP A 33 19.83 14.55 -10.41
N ARG A 34 21.08 14.72 -10.00
CA ARG A 34 21.97 13.61 -9.63
C ARG A 34 21.46 12.83 -8.42
N HIS A 35 20.80 13.50 -7.47
CA HIS A 35 20.27 12.85 -6.28
C HIS A 35 19.10 11.95 -6.64
N GLY A 36 18.22 12.40 -7.54
CA GLY A 36 17.14 11.59 -8.07
C GLY A 36 17.64 10.35 -8.81
N ILE A 37 18.70 10.48 -9.63
CA ILE A 37 19.33 9.33 -10.31
C ILE A 37 19.90 8.34 -9.27
N ALA A 38 20.66 8.83 -8.30
CA ALA A 38 21.26 8.00 -7.25
C ALA A 38 20.18 7.28 -6.41
N ALA A 39 19.11 7.99 -6.07
CA ALA A 39 17.99 7.43 -5.33
C ALA A 39 17.29 6.29 -6.11
N VAL A 40 17.04 6.49 -7.41
CA VAL A 40 16.44 5.43 -8.24
C VAL A 40 17.36 4.21 -8.35
N VAL A 41 18.66 4.42 -8.56
CA VAL A 41 19.63 3.30 -8.64
C VAL A 41 19.66 2.53 -7.32
N ALA A 42 19.75 3.22 -6.19
CA ALA A 42 19.74 2.59 -4.87
C ALA A 42 18.43 1.84 -4.59
N ALA A 43 17.28 2.42 -4.96
CA ALA A 43 15.98 1.76 -4.79
C ALA A 43 15.85 0.52 -5.68
N MET A 44 16.36 0.57 -6.91
CA MET A 44 16.36 -0.60 -7.82
C MET A 44 17.29 -1.70 -7.29
N ASP A 45 18.48 -1.35 -6.81
CA ASP A 45 19.41 -2.32 -6.23
C ASP A 45 18.77 -3.00 -5.00
N ALA A 46 18.21 -2.23 -4.08
CA ALA A 46 17.49 -2.74 -2.93
C ALA A 46 16.31 -3.65 -3.33
N TRP A 47 15.56 -3.26 -4.35
CA TRP A 47 14.42 -4.04 -4.83
C TRP A 47 14.85 -5.39 -5.45
N PHE A 48 15.85 -5.39 -6.32
CA PHE A 48 16.31 -6.61 -7.00
C PHE A 48 17.11 -7.56 -6.11
N THR A 49 17.65 -7.08 -4.99
CA THR A 49 18.33 -7.90 -4.00
C THR A 49 17.45 -8.34 -2.82
N MET A 50 16.25 -7.78 -2.73
CA MET A 50 15.31 -8.07 -1.65
C MET A 50 14.80 -9.52 -1.72
N ASP A 51 14.66 -10.16 -0.56
CA ASP A 51 13.94 -11.43 -0.42
C ASP A 51 12.43 -11.18 -0.50
N HIS A 52 11.91 -11.24 -1.72
CA HIS A 52 10.48 -11.04 -1.97
C HIS A 52 9.60 -12.16 -1.43
N GLU A 53 10.11 -13.37 -1.32
CA GLU A 53 9.35 -14.51 -0.77
C GLU A 53 9.08 -14.30 0.71
N THR A 54 10.10 -13.98 1.50
CA THR A 54 9.95 -13.63 2.91
C THR A 54 9.06 -12.41 3.11
N ARG A 55 9.19 -11.40 2.27
CA ARG A 55 8.34 -10.21 2.32
C ARG A 55 6.86 -10.54 2.11
N ILE A 56 6.55 -11.36 1.09
CA ILE A 56 5.16 -11.77 0.79
C ILE A 56 4.62 -12.67 1.90
N ALA A 57 5.42 -13.63 2.39
CA ALA A 57 5.03 -14.47 3.52
C ALA A 57 4.70 -13.64 4.77
N GLY A 58 5.42 -12.55 5.01
CA GLY A 58 5.12 -11.59 6.08
C GLY A 58 3.76 -10.92 5.92
N TYR A 59 3.35 -10.56 4.69
CA TYR A 59 2.01 -10.01 4.46
C TYR A 59 0.91 -11.05 4.67
N GLU A 60 1.10 -12.28 4.21
CA GLU A 60 0.18 -13.38 4.45
C GLU A 60 0.00 -13.66 5.95
N ALA A 61 1.09 -13.68 6.70
CA ALA A 61 1.03 -13.85 8.16
C ALA A 61 0.21 -12.74 8.84
N ARG A 62 0.39 -11.49 8.43
CA ARG A 62 -0.40 -10.36 8.95
C ARG A 62 -1.89 -10.48 8.62
N ILE A 63 -2.23 -10.92 7.41
CA ILE A 63 -3.61 -11.17 6.99
C ILE A 63 -4.22 -12.26 7.87
N ALA A 64 -3.52 -13.38 8.07
CA ALA A 64 -3.98 -14.47 8.92
C ALA A 64 -4.21 -14.00 10.38
N MET A 65 -3.30 -13.22 10.94
CA MET A 65 -3.46 -12.64 12.29
C MET A 65 -4.73 -11.77 12.41
N ILE A 66 -5.03 -10.97 11.39
CA ILE A 66 -6.25 -10.15 11.38
C ILE A 66 -7.48 -11.06 11.28
N GLN A 67 -7.49 -12.05 10.37
CA GLN A 67 -8.60 -12.98 10.21
C GLN A 67 -8.89 -13.76 11.50
N ASP A 68 -7.83 -14.27 12.14
CA ASP A 68 -7.95 -14.99 13.41
C ASP A 68 -8.49 -14.11 14.54
N ALA A 69 -8.01 -12.87 14.61
CA ALA A 69 -8.42 -11.92 15.65
C ALA A 69 -9.92 -11.55 15.57
N PHE A 70 -10.50 -11.57 14.38
CA PHE A 70 -11.92 -11.26 14.16
C PHE A 70 -12.79 -12.50 13.95
N SER A 71 -12.21 -13.70 14.02
CA SER A 71 -12.96 -14.95 13.94
C SER A 71 -13.97 -15.02 15.08
N GLY A 72 -15.25 -15.19 14.72
CA GLY A 72 -16.35 -15.28 15.70
C GLY A 72 -16.79 -13.95 16.32
N VAL A 73 -16.28 -12.80 15.87
CA VAL A 73 -16.81 -11.50 16.27
C VAL A 73 -18.17 -11.27 15.59
N PRO A 74 -19.27 -11.10 16.36
CA PRO A 74 -20.58 -10.91 15.76
C PRO A 74 -20.65 -9.69 14.86
N GLY A 75 -21.26 -9.85 13.68
CA GLY A 75 -21.41 -8.73 12.73
C GLY A 75 -20.13 -8.31 12.00
N VAL A 76 -19.01 -9.03 12.17
CA VAL A 76 -17.74 -8.70 11.51
C VAL A 76 -17.23 -9.88 10.71
N ARG A 77 -16.85 -9.65 9.46
CA ARG A 77 -16.22 -10.63 8.58
C ARG A 77 -14.96 -10.03 7.96
N VAL A 78 -13.87 -10.78 7.95
CA VAL A 78 -12.60 -10.37 7.36
C VAL A 78 -12.38 -11.09 6.04
N GLU A 79 -12.29 -10.32 4.98
CA GLU A 79 -12.06 -10.79 3.62
C GLU A 79 -10.70 -10.35 3.11
N ARG A 80 -9.95 -11.29 2.55
CA ARG A 80 -8.76 -10.97 1.78
C ARG A 80 -9.18 -10.32 0.46
N LEU A 81 -8.63 -9.16 0.15
CA LEU A 81 -8.86 -8.54 -1.14
C LEU A 81 -7.98 -9.22 -2.20
N GLU A 82 -8.62 -9.93 -3.11
CA GLU A 82 -7.98 -10.46 -4.31
C GLU A 82 -7.74 -9.29 -5.28
N THR A 83 -6.51 -8.81 -5.35
CA THR A 83 -6.11 -7.80 -6.34
C THR A 83 -5.52 -8.51 -7.57
N HIS A 84 -5.65 -7.91 -8.75
CA HIS A 84 -4.97 -8.40 -9.96
C HIS A 84 -3.44 -8.29 -9.88
N HIS A 85 -2.94 -7.72 -8.80
CA HIS A 85 -1.53 -7.67 -8.47
C HIS A 85 -1.21 -8.84 -7.53
N TYR A 86 -0.26 -9.67 -7.90
CA TYR A 86 0.13 -10.94 -7.27
C TYR A 86 0.58 -10.86 -5.79
N VAL A 87 0.48 -9.70 -5.16
CA VAL A 87 0.94 -9.51 -3.79
C VAL A 87 -0.26 -9.15 -2.92
N PRO A 88 -0.57 -9.93 -1.87
CA PRO A 88 -1.61 -9.60 -0.92
C PRO A 88 -1.23 -8.34 -0.15
N GLN A 89 -2.01 -7.30 -0.29
CA GLN A 89 -1.69 -5.99 0.29
C GLN A 89 -2.78 -5.46 1.20
N MET A 90 -4.01 -5.92 1.03
CA MET A 90 -5.18 -5.32 1.64
C MET A 90 -6.14 -6.38 2.19
N VAL A 91 -6.83 -6.00 3.26
CA VAL A 91 -7.89 -6.77 3.91
C VAL A 91 -9.12 -5.89 4.05
N HIS A 92 -10.27 -6.44 3.74
CA HIS A 92 -11.57 -5.83 4.02
C HIS A 92 -12.14 -6.40 5.31
N VAL A 93 -12.43 -5.53 6.25
CA VAL A 93 -13.22 -5.83 7.45
C VAL A 93 -14.65 -5.38 7.15
N VAL A 94 -15.49 -6.34 6.82
CA VAL A 94 -16.89 -6.12 6.41
C VAL A 94 -17.78 -6.15 7.65
N LEU A 95 -18.56 -5.10 7.81
CA LEU A 95 -19.43 -4.87 8.97
C LEU A 95 -20.90 -5.17 8.62
N ASP A 96 -21.55 -5.96 9.42
CA ASP A 96 -23.01 -5.88 9.51
C ASP A 96 -23.36 -4.66 10.36
N THR A 97 -23.67 -3.55 9.71
CA THR A 97 -23.91 -2.27 10.38
C THR A 97 -25.08 -2.30 11.37
N ALA A 98 -26.02 -3.22 11.17
CA ALA A 98 -27.13 -3.43 12.10
C ALA A 98 -26.71 -4.15 13.38
N ALA A 99 -25.79 -5.12 13.25
CA ALA A 99 -25.26 -5.87 14.38
C ALA A 99 -24.19 -5.08 15.16
N VAL A 100 -23.29 -4.37 14.44
CA VAL A 100 -22.22 -3.55 15.02
C VAL A 100 -22.75 -2.22 15.55
N GLY A 101 -23.85 -1.71 14.99
CA GLY A 101 -24.41 -0.38 15.34
C GLY A 101 -23.61 0.81 14.82
N LYS A 102 -22.59 0.58 14.01
CA LYS A 102 -21.72 1.59 13.42
C LYS A 102 -21.48 1.28 11.94
N ASN A 103 -21.30 2.30 11.12
CA ASN A 103 -20.84 2.16 9.75
C ASN A 103 -19.31 2.32 9.64
N ALA A 104 -18.76 2.04 8.46
CA ALA A 104 -17.32 2.08 8.22
C ALA A 104 -16.70 3.47 8.45
N ASP A 105 -17.41 4.56 8.12
CA ASP A 105 -16.94 5.92 8.36
C ASP A 105 -16.88 6.26 9.85
N GLN A 106 -17.82 5.77 10.64
CA GLN A 106 -17.81 5.95 12.11
C GLN A 106 -16.65 5.19 12.74
N VAL A 107 -16.43 3.93 12.35
CA VAL A 107 -15.27 3.15 12.80
C VAL A 107 -13.96 3.84 12.39
N ARG A 108 -13.85 4.30 11.16
CA ARG A 108 -12.69 5.07 10.69
C ARG A 108 -12.43 6.31 11.54
N ALA A 109 -13.48 7.09 11.82
CA ALA A 109 -13.36 8.31 12.62
C ALA A 109 -12.93 8.02 14.07
N GLU A 110 -13.40 6.91 14.64
CA GLU A 110 -13.02 6.47 15.98
C GLU A 110 -11.55 6.01 16.02
N MET A 111 -11.08 5.28 15.01
CA MET A 111 -9.69 4.89 14.86
C MET A 111 -8.77 6.11 14.69
N ASP A 112 -9.19 7.09 13.89
CA ASP A 112 -8.45 8.31 13.61
C ASP A 112 -8.37 9.26 14.82
N SER A 113 -9.39 9.33 15.66
CA SER A 113 -9.43 10.18 16.86
C SER A 113 -8.77 9.55 18.09
N GLY A 114 -8.36 8.29 18.02
CA GLY A 114 -7.81 7.56 19.14
C GLY A 114 -6.35 7.89 19.49
N SER A 115 -5.87 7.23 20.55
CA SER A 115 -4.44 7.30 20.93
C SER A 115 -3.88 5.87 21.10
N PRO A 116 -2.94 5.45 20.27
CA PRO A 116 -2.45 6.18 19.11
C PRO A 116 -3.51 6.37 18.03
N ARG A 117 -3.32 7.38 17.21
CA ARG A 117 -4.11 7.62 16.00
C ARG A 117 -3.80 6.55 14.96
N ILE A 118 -4.82 5.90 14.41
CA ILE A 118 -4.67 4.84 13.41
C ILE A 118 -5.48 5.18 12.17
N TRP A 119 -4.82 5.22 11.05
CA TRP A 119 -5.47 5.48 9.77
C TRP A 119 -5.89 4.19 9.10
N VAL A 120 -7.19 4.06 8.88
CA VAL A 120 -7.80 2.98 8.12
C VAL A 120 -8.64 3.56 6.97
N GLY A 121 -8.82 2.79 5.90
CA GLY A 121 -9.72 3.16 4.82
C GLY A 121 -11.18 2.84 5.16
N ALA A 122 -12.12 3.52 4.49
CA ALA A 122 -13.52 3.13 4.45
C ALA A 122 -13.98 3.09 2.99
N THR A 123 -14.75 2.06 2.63
CA THR A 123 -15.29 1.86 1.29
C THR A 123 -16.76 1.49 1.40
N GLY A 124 -17.64 2.26 0.78
CA GLY A 124 -19.08 2.09 1.01
C GLY A 124 -19.47 2.39 2.46
N GLU A 125 -20.57 1.81 2.92
CA GLU A 125 -21.08 2.02 4.27
C GLU A 125 -20.58 0.97 5.27
N ASP A 126 -20.10 -0.16 4.78
CA ASP A 126 -19.89 -1.38 5.58
C ASP A 126 -18.48 -1.95 5.53
N VAL A 127 -17.55 -1.36 4.77
CA VAL A 127 -16.20 -1.92 4.61
C VAL A 127 -15.12 -1.01 5.17
N VAL A 128 -14.40 -1.48 6.20
CA VAL A 128 -13.15 -0.90 6.66
C VAL A 128 -11.98 -1.59 5.95
N THR A 129 -11.09 -0.82 5.34
CA THR A 129 -9.97 -1.33 4.56
C THR A 129 -8.66 -1.17 5.32
N LEU A 130 -7.89 -2.24 5.43
CA LEU A 130 -6.58 -2.27 6.06
C LEU A 130 -5.49 -2.60 5.02
N SER A 131 -4.41 -1.85 5.02
CA SER A 131 -3.25 -2.04 4.14
C SER A 131 -2.11 -2.72 4.91
N VAL A 132 -1.98 -4.04 4.79
CA VAL A 132 -0.99 -4.81 5.58
C VAL A 132 0.46 -4.55 5.17
N HIS A 133 0.69 -4.06 3.95
CA HIS A 133 2.04 -3.77 3.43
C HIS A 133 2.64 -2.49 4.01
N THR A 134 1.83 -1.61 4.58
CA THR A 134 2.28 -0.36 5.21
C THR A 134 2.59 -0.49 6.68
N LEU A 135 2.24 -1.64 7.28
CA LEU A 135 2.44 -1.87 8.72
C LEU A 135 3.89 -2.25 9.01
N ASN A 136 4.43 -1.66 10.06
CA ASN A 136 5.71 -2.04 10.63
C ASN A 136 5.54 -3.16 11.66
N GLU A 137 6.66 -3.67 12.16
CA GLU A 137 6.67 -4.64 13.27
C GLU A 137 6.07 -4.01 14.53
N GLY A 138 5.20 -4.75 15.21
CA GLY A 138 4.53 -4.28 16.44
C GLY A 138 3.24 -3.47 16.21
N GLU A 139 2.95 -3.02 14.99
CA GLU A 139 1.77 -2.19 14.75
C GLU A 139 0.46 -2.98 14.75
N LEU A 140 0.48 -4.26 14.41
CA LEU A 140 -0.71 -5.11 14.49
C LEU A 140 -1.19 -5.34 15.93
N GLU A 141 -0.27 -5.44 16.86
CA GLU A 141 -0.55 -5.60 18.29
C GLU A 141 -1.28 -4.37 18.87
N VAL A 142 -1.16 -3.24 18.22
CA VAL A 142 -1.88 -2.01 18.58
C VAL A 142 -3.18 -1.89 17.75
N LEU A 143 -3.11 -2.18 16.44
CA LEU A 143 -4.23 -2.02 15.52
C LEU A 143 -5.38 -2.97 15.87
N ILE A 144 -5.11 -4.26 16.08
CA ILE A 144 -6.13 -5.29 16.30
C ILE A 144 -7.00 -4.98 17.52
N PRO A 145 -6.46 -4.77 18.74
CA PRO A 145 -7.30 -4.43 19.88
C PRO A 145 -8.13 -3.17 19.67
N ARG A 146 -7.52 -2.14 19.11
CA ARG A 146 -8.19 -0.87 18.84
C ARG A 146 -9.36 -1.01 17.87
N LEU A 147 -9.17 -1.78 16.78
CA LEU A 147 -10.23 -2.02 15.82
C LEU A 147 -11.33 -2.91 16.41
N ARG A 148 -10.98 -3.88 17.24
CA ARG A 148 -11.97 -4.69 17.97
C ARG A 148 -12.84 -3.85 18.88
N ASP A 149 -12.25 -2.92 19.62
CA ASP A 149 -12.99 -2.00 20.49
C ASP A 149 -13.91 -1.08 19.67
N ALA A 150 -13.45 -0.64 18.50
CA ALA A 150 -14.22 0.23 17.62
C ALA A 150 -15.43 -0.47 16.96
N VAL A 151 -15.42 -1.79 16.81
CA VAL A 151 -16.53 -2.58 16.21
C VAL A 151 -17.36 -3.33 17.24
N ALA A 152 -17.08 -3.20 18.54
CA ALA A 152 -17.78 -3.84 19.65
C ALA A 152 -19.12 -3.17 20.00
#